data_da057869e9c6f68c64a796b9230929bc
#
_entry.id   da057869e9c6f68c64a796b9230929bc
#
_cell.length_a   1.000
_cell.length_b   1.000
_cell.length_c   1.000
_cell.angle_alpha   90.00
_cell.angle_beta   90.00
_cell.angle_gamma   90.00
#
_symmetry.space_group_name_H-M   'P 1'
#
loop_
_entity.id
_entity.type
_entity.pdbx_description
1 polymer ?
#
loop_
_entity_poly.entity_id
_entity_poly.type
_entity_poly.pdbx_seq_one_letter_code
_entity_poly.pdbx_strand_id
1 'polypeptide(L)'
;MKFTVENMKKEDFSEMMRIYEEGIKTGISTFQTEAPTFAQWDKGHIKECRLVARHEECILGWIALSKIFSREVYNGFLEVSIYIDEKYRGNGVGQSLLNSVIEESEKHGFWSLQSLIIKENKASIALHEKCGFRKVGYWEKAGKMPHNSVWYDVVVMERRSQTIGINKK
;
A
#
# COMPACT_ATOMS: atom_id res chain seq x y z
N MET A 1 -11.15 18.52 6.78
CA MET A 1 -9.71 18.74 7.08
C MET A 1 -8.96 18.91 5.77
N LYS A 2 -8.10 19.91 5.65
CA LYS A 2 -7.29 20.16 4.44
C LYS A 2 -5.91 19.51 4.62
N PHE A 3 -5.49 18.65 3.70
CA PHE A 3 -4.18 18.01 3.71
C PHE A 3 -3.60 17.93 2.29
N THR A 4 -2.33 17.66 2.15
CA THR A 4 -1.63 17.45 0.87
C THR A 4 -1.03 16.05 0.81
N VAL A 5 -0.86 15.53 -0.40
CA VAL A 5 -0.07 14.32 -0.64
C VAL A 5 1.24 14.75 -1.31
N GLU A 6 2.35 14.32 -0.74
CA GLU A 6 3.69 14.73 -1.15
C GLU A 6 4.70 13.59 -1.01
N ASN A 7 5.88 13.76 -1.58
CA ASN A 7 6.97 12.79 -1.42
C ASN A 7 7.41 12.71 0.04
N MET A 8 7.61 11.48 0.55
CA MET A 8 8.13 11.27 1.89
C MET A 8 9.55 11.84 2.02
N LYS A 9 9.85 12.35 3.20
CA LYS A 9 11.19 12.70 3.64
C LYS A 9 11.69 11.65 4.63
N LYS A 10 13.01 11.57 4.81
CA LYS A 10 13.59 10.60 5.76
C LYS A 10 13.10 10.82 7.20
N GLU A 11 12.86 12.07 7.56
CA GLU A 11 12.37 12.49 8.87
C GLU A 11 10.96 11.98 9.16
N ASP A 12 10.16 11.68 8.11
CA ASP A 12 8.79 11.17 8.24
C ASP A 12 8.75 9.71 8.71
N PHE A 13 9.86 8.98 8.57
CA PHE A 13 9.90 7.54 8.78
C PHE A 13 9.43 7.11 10.17
N SER A 14 9.77 7.86 11.22
CA SER A 14 9.34 7.55 12.59
C SER A 14 7.81 7.55 12.72
N GLU A 15 7.15 8.58 12.17
CA GLU A 15 5.68 8.67 12.18
C GLU A 15 5.04 7.63 11.27
N MET A 16 5.64 7.35 10.11
CA MET A 16 5.17 6.28 9.22
C MET A 16 5.17 4.93 9.94
N MET A 17 6.21 4.63 10.72
CA MET A 17 6.29 3.37 11.46
C MET A 17 5.35 3.33 12.65
N ARG A 18 5.11 4.45 13.34
CA ARG A 18 4.04 4.53 14.35
C ARG A 18 2.68 4.15 13.76
N ILE A 19 2.35 4.70 12.59
CA ILE A 19 1.10 4.39 11.87
C ILE A 19 1.08 2.91 11.44
N TYR A 20 2.22 2.38 11.00
CA TYR A 20 2.34 0.96 10.64
C TYR A 20 2.12 0.04 11.85
N GLU A 21 2.66 0.37 13.02
CA GLU A 21 2.43 -0.36 14.27
C GLU A 21 0.96 -0.37 14.68
N GLU A 22 0.22 0.73 14.46
CA GLU A 22 -1.25 0.75 14.63
C GLU A 22 -1.92 -0.29 13.71
N GLY A 23 -1.47 -0.36 12.47
CA GLY A 23 -1.93 -1.38 11.50
C GLY A 23 -1.63 -2.81 11.98
N ILE A 24 -0.43 -3.07 12.47
CA ILE A 24 -0.05 -4.37 13.05
C ILE A 24 -0.99 -4.76 14.21
N LYS A 25 -1.28 -3.82 15.10
CA LYS A 25 -2.18 -4.04 16.26
C LYS A 25 -3.61 -4.43 15.87
N THR A 26 -4.07 -4.09 14.67
CA THR A 26 -5.40 -4.52 14.20
C THR A 26 -5.49 -6.03 13.99
N GLY A 27 -4.38 -6.70 13.76
CA GLY A 27 -4.31 -8.13 13.45
C GLY A 27 -4.84 -8.53 12.07
N ILE A 28 -5.28 -7.58 11.26
CA ILE A 28 -5.87 -7.81 9.92
C ILE A 28 -5.27 -6.96 8.81
N SER A 29 -4.29 -6.10 9.11
CA SER A 29 -3.70 -5.22 8.10
C SER A 29 -2.43 -5.79 7.47
N THR A 30 -1.73 -6.66 8.17
CA THR A 30 -0.46 -7.27 7.73
C THR A 30 -0.18 -8.54 8.54
N PHE A 31 0.61 -9.45 7.95
CA PHE A 31 1.14 -10.61 8.67
C PHE A 31 2.41 -10.28 9.47
N GLN A 32 2.98 -9.09 9.30
CA GLN A 32 4.14 -8.65 10.06
C GLN A 32 3.76 -8.40 11.52
N THR A 33 4.71 -8.65 12.42
CA THR A 33 4.54 -8.50 13.87
C THR A 33 5.32 -7.32 14.44
N GLU A 34 6.28 -6.81 13.68
CA GLU A 34 7.16 -5.71 14.08
C GLU A 34 7.36 -4.74 12.91
N ALA A 35 7.50 -3.47 13.23
CA ALA A 35 7.89 -2.46 12.24
C ALA A 35 9.37 -2.64 11.88
N PRO A 36 9.74 -2.50 10.59
CA PRO A 36 11.12 -2.62 10.14
C PRO A 36 11.95 -1.39 10.55
N THR A 37 13.27 -1.55 10.58
CA THR A 37 14.19 -0.41 10.60
C THR A 37 14.12 0.35 9.28
N PHE A 38 14.62 1.61 9.26
CA PHE A 38 14.69 2.39 8.01
C PHE A 38 15.45 1.64 6.91
N ALA A 39 16.59 1.03 7.23
CA ALA A 39 17.39 0.30 6.25
C ALA A 39 16.63 -0.90 5.65
N GLN A 40 15.89 -1.63 6.46
CA GLN A 40 15.07 -2.76 5.99
C GLN A 40 13.90 -2.27 5.12
N TRP A 41 13.21 -1.24 5.56
CA TRP A 41 12.10 -0.63 4.82
C TRP A 41 12.56 -0.05 3.49
N ASP A 42 13.66 0.71 3.51
CA ASP A 42 14.26 1.35 2.34
C ASP A 42 14.70 0.33 1.27
N LYS A 43 15.26 -0.80 1.71
CA LYS A 43 15.64 -1.91 0.83
C LYS A 43 14.42 -2.65 0.27
N GLY A 44 13.34 -2.74 1.03
CA GLY A 44 12.12 -3.48 0.66
C GLY A 44 11.19 -2.71 -0.27
N HIS A 45 11.35 -1.41 -0.43
CA HIS A 45 10.50 -0.57 -1.27
C HIS A 45 11.30 0.11 -2.36
N ILE A 46 10.69 0.31 -3.54
CA ILE A 46 11.32 1.10 -4.62
C ILE A 46 11.48 2.55 -4.18
N LYS A 47 12.38 3.30 -4.83
CA LYS A 47 12.67 4.69 -4.44
C LYS A 47 11.59 5.66 -4.88
N GLU A 48 10.93 5.34 -5.98
CA GLU A 48 9.83 6.11 -6.55
C GLU A 48 8.53 5.83 -5.79
N CYS A 49 7.58 6.74 -5.90
CA CYS A 49 6.22 6.54 -5.38
C CYS A 49 6.12 6.34 -3.87
N ARG A 50 7.02 6.94 -3.10
CA ARG A 50 6.96 6.98 -1.64
C ARG A 50 6.25 8.25 -1.21
N LEU A 51 4.99 8.17 -0.86
CA LEU A 51 4.15 9.33 -0.59
C LEU A 51 3.61 9.32 0.84
N VAL A 52 3.44 10.52 1.38
CA VAL A 52 2.77 10.75 2.67
C VAL A 52 1.61 11.73 2.48
N ALA A 53 0.56 11.55 3.24
CA ALA A 53 -0.50 12.55 3.41
C ALA A 53 -0.15 13.40 4.63
N ARG A 54 -0.07 14.72 4.46
CA ARG A 54 0.38 15.65 5.50
C ARG A 54 -0.66 16.75 5.75
N HIS A 55 -0.91 17.01 7.01
CA HIS A 55 -1.61 18.18 7.50
C HIS A 55 -0.73 18.88 8.52
N GLU A 56 -0.27 20.10 8.19
CA GLU A 56 0.74 20.81 8.97
C GLU A 56 1.97 19.92 9.22
N GLU A 57 2.35 19.68 10.46
CA GLU A 57 3.50 18.81 10.81
C GLU A 57 3.11 17.32 11.00
N CYS A 58 1.80 17.00 10.84
CA CYS A 58 1.30 15.66 11.12
C CYS A 58 1.24 14.80 9.85
N ILE A 59 1.76 13.57 9.92
CA ILE A 59 1.55 12.53 8.92
C ILE A 59 0.22 11.82 9.21
N LEU A 60 -0.68 11.81 8.24
CA LEU A 60 -2.00 11.19 8.35
C LEU A 60 -2.04 9.76 7.81
N GLY A 61 -1.05 9.41 7.00
CA GLY A 61 -0.91 8.11 6.36
C GLY A 61 0.21 8.14 5.34
N TRP A 62 0.57 6.96 4.84
CA TRP A 62 1.62 6.79 3.86
C TRP A 62 1.32 5.66 2.88
N ILE A 63 1.98 5.70 1.73
CA ILE A 63 1.89 4.69 0.69
C ILE A 63 3.27 4.51 0.04
N ALA A 64 3.63 3.27 -0.27
CA ALA A 64 4.85 2.94 -0.98
C ALA A 64 4.65 1.68 -1.83
N LEU A 65 5.56 1.45 -2.78
CA LEU A 65 5.51 0.33 -3.69
C LEU A 65 6.73 -0.59 -3.50
N SER A 66 6.51 -1.88 -3.66
CA SER A 66 7.56 -2.90 -3.62
C SER A 66 7.48 -3.86 -4.80
N LYS A 67 8.61 -4.48 -5.14
CA LYS A 67 8.64 -5.52 -6.17
C LYS A 67 8.02 -6.81 -5.64
N ILE A 68 7.15 -7.43 -6.45
CA ILE A 68 6.61 -8.76 -6.16
C ILE A 68 7.54 -9.85 -6.70
N PHE A 69 8.10 -9.62 -7.89
CA PHE A 69 8.94 -10.58 -8.59
C PHE A 69 10.34 -10.02 -8.85
N SER A 70 11.35 -10.92 -8.87
CA SER A 70 12.73 -10.55 -9.16
C SER A 70 13.05 -10.46 -10.67
N ARG A 71 12.20 -11.05 -11.54
CA ARG A 71 12.41 -11.04 -12.99
C ARG A 71 12.15 -9.64 -13.56
N GLU A 72 13.07 -9.19 -14.42
CA GLU A 72 13.05 -7.85 -15.02
C GLU A 72 11.77 -7.55 -15.81
N VAL A 73 11.18 -8.55 -16.46
CA VAL A 73 9.91 -8.40 -17.21
C VAL A 73 8.74 -7.93 -16.34
N TYR A 74 8.86 -8.04 -15.01
CA TYR A 74 7.85 -7.58 -14.04
C TYR A 74 8.24 -6.30 -13.29
N ASN A 75 9.23 -5.53 -13.76
CA ASN A 75 9.70 -4.34 -13.04
C ASN A 75 8.64 -3.24 -12.82
N GLY A 76 7.60 -3.21 -13.64
CA GLY A 76 6.46 -2.28 -13.45
C GLY A 76 5.20 -2.92 -12.91
N PHE A 77 5.31 -4.15 -12.37
CA PHE A 77 4.25 -4.90 -11.70
C PHE A 77 4.56 -4.93 -10.21
N LEU A 78 3.92 -4.04 -9.43
CA LEU A 78 4.34 -3.67 -8.08
C LEU A 78 3.23 -3.88 -7.06
N GLU A 79 3.60 -4.12 -5.82
CA GLU A 79 2.69 -4.25 -4.68
C GLU A 79 2.57 -2.93 -3.92
N VAL A 80 1.35 -2.58 -3.55
CA VAL A 80 1.03 -1.40 -2.72
C VAL A 80 1.08 -1.75 -1.24
N SER A 81 1.78 -0.92 -0.47
CA SER A 81 1.67 -0.85 0.99
C SER A 81 1.06 0.49 1.36
N ILE A 82 -0.11 0.49 2.01
CA ILE A 82 -0.82 1.71 2.43
C ILE A 82 -1.30 1.58 3.86
N TYR A 83 -1.02 2.60 4.68
CA TYR A 83 -1.41 2.66 6.09
C TYR A 83 -1.89 4.06 6.44
N ILE A 84 -3.02 4.15 7.14
CA ILE A 84 -3.65 5.39 7.55
C ILE A 84 -3.76 5.42 9.07
N ASP A 85 -3.32 6.51 9.67
CA ASP A 85 -3.50 6.78 11.10
C ASP A 85 -4.98 6.62 11.47
N GLU A 86 -5.26 5.86 12.52
CA GLU A 86 -6.62 5.52 12.94
C GLU A 86 -7.51 6.74 13.18
N LYS A 87 -6.91 7.84 13.67
CA LYS A 87 -7.62 9.11 13.95
C LYS A 87 -8.13 9.80 12.69
N TYR A 88 -7.53 9.50 11.53
CA TYR A 88 -7.82 10.19 10.27
C TYR A 88 -8.50 9.29 9.23
N ARG A 89 -8.88 8.07 9.62
CA ARG A 89 -9.69 7.20 8.77
C ARG A 89 -11.05 7.83 8.47
N GLY A 90 -11.61 7.53 7.32
CA GLY A 90 -12.91 8.10 6.89
C GLY A 90 -12.84 9.54 6.36
N ASN A 91 -11.66 10.19 6.36
CA ASN A 91 -11.47 11.57 5.89
C ASN A 91 -10.91 11.68 4.46
N GLY A 92 -10.97 10.61 3.67
CA GLY A 92 -10.48 10.60 2.29
C GLY A 92 -8.97 10.45 2.13
N VAL A 93 -8.20 10.32 3.21
CA VAL A 93 -6.73 10.20 3.18
C VAL A 93 -6.28 9.01 2.34
N GLY A 94 -6.86 7.83 2.57
CA GLY A 94 -6.52 6.63 1.82
C GLY A 94 -6.82 6.73 0.33
N GLN A 95 -7.96 7.32 -0.03
CA GLN A 95 -8.33 7.56 -1.42
C GLN A 95 -7.37 8.51 -2.12
N SER A 96 -6.97 9.59 -1.44
CA SER A 96 -6.01 10.56 -1.97
C SER A 96 -4.64 9.92 -2.18
N LEU A 97 -4.14 9.15 -1.22
CA LEU A 97 -2.87 8.42 -1.35
C LEU A 97 -2.89 7.41 -2.50
N LEU A 98 -3.95 6.59 -2.62
CA LEU A 98 -4.06 5.61 -3.71
C LEU A 98 -4.16 6.30 -5.07
N ASN A 99 -4.96 7.34 -5.22
CA ASN A 99 -5.05 8.08 -6.48
C ASN A 99 -3.71 8.72 -6.85
N SER A 100 -3.02 9.32 -5.89
CA SER A 100 -1.71 9.93 -6.11
C SER A 100 -0.64 8.90 -6.51
N VAL A 101 -0.59 7.72 -5.88
CA VAL A 101 0.37 6.68 -6.25
C VAL A 101 0.07 6.07 -7.61
N ILE A 102 -1.20 5.99 -8.01
CA ILE A 102 -1.59 5.55 -9.35
C ILE A 102 -1.03 6.51 -10.40
N GLU A 103 -1.25 7.81 -10.23
CA GLU A 103 -0.74 8.84 -11.15
C GLU A 103 0.80 8.84 -11.19
N GLU A 104 1.42 8.78 -10.02
CA GLU A 104 2.89 8.80 -9.92
C GLU A 104 3.52 7.54 -10.52
N SER A 105 2.91 6.38 -10.32
CA SER A 105 3.37 5.10 -10.89
C SER A 105 3.35 5.13 -12.43
N GLU A 106 2.32 5.70 -13.02
CA GLU A 106 2.22 5.84 -14.48
C GLU A 106 3.28 6.79 -15.05
N LYS A 107 3.59 7.90 -14.35
CA LYS A 107 4.70 8.81 -14.73
C LYS A 107 6.05 8.11 -14.76
N HIS A 108 6.27 7.12 -13.89
CA HIS A 108 7.47 6.30 -13.85
C HIS A 108 7.43 5.07 -14.77
N GLY A 109 6.38 4.91 -15.57
CA GLY A 109 6.24 3.82 -16.52
C GLY A 109 5.82 2.49 -15.90
N PHE A 110 5.33 2.48 -14.67
CA PHE A 110 4.80 1.28 -14.04
C PHE A 110 3.37 1.01 -14.53
N TRP A 111 3.05 -0.25 -14.79
CA TRP A 111 1.83 -0.61 -15.51
C TRP A 111 0.80 -1.37 -14.68
N SER A 112 1.17 -1.92 -13.53
CA SER A 112 0.24 -2.67 -12.71
C SER A 112 0.54 -2.55 -11.23
N LEU A 113 -0.48 -2.20 -10.44
CA LEU A 113 -0.42 -2.15 -9.00
C LEU A 113 -1.27 -3.29 -8.43
N GLN A 114 -0.67 -4.05 -7.51
CA GLN A 114 -1.27 -5.17 -6.83
C GLN A 114 -1.48 -4.85 -5.37
N SER A 115 -2.54 -5.37 -4.76
CA SER A 115 -2.74 -5.33 -3.31
C SER A 115 -3.13 -6.71 -2.81
N LEU A 116 -2.40 -7.18 -1.80
CA LEU A 116 -2.66 -8.44 -1.10
C LEU A 116 -3.31 -8.10 0.24
N ILE A 117 -4.62 -8.31 0.32
CA ILE A 117 -5.43 -7.82 1.44
C ILE A 117 -6.00 -8.99 2.21
N ILE A 118 -5.74 -9.06 3.51
CA ILE A 118 -6.38 -10.04 4.41
C ILE A 118 -7.89 -9.86 4.28
N LYS A 119 -8.62 -10.95 4.06
CA LYS A 119 -10.05 -10.95 3.74
C LYS A 119 -10.91 -10.18 4.74
N GLU A 120 -10.53 -10.20 6.00
CA GLU A 120 -11.22 -9.52 7.10
C GLU A 120 -11.06 -8.00 7.04
N ASN A 121 -10.05 -7.49 6.34
CA ASN A 121 -9.83 -6.06 6.16
C ASN A 121 -10.77 -5.46 5.09
N LYS A 122 -12.06 -5.48 5.38
CA LYS A 122 -13.11 -5.00 4.46
C LYS A 122 -12.95 -3.55 4.08
N ALA A 123 -12.47 -2.72 4.99
CA ALA A 123 -12.24 -1.30 4.73
C ALA A 123 -11.18 -1.09 3.65
N SER A 124 -10.08 -1.85 3.69
CA SER A 124 -9.04 -1.78 2.66
C SER A 124 -9.55 -2.28 1.31
N ILE A 125 -10.30 -3.38 1.28
CA ILE A 125 -10.91 -3.91 0.04
C ILE A 125 -11.80 -2.85 -0.60
N ALA A 126 -12.73 -2.25 0.18
CA ALA A 126 -13.64 -1.21 -0.32
C ALA A 126 -12.88 0.04 -0.82
N LEU A 127 -11.83 0.45 -0.11
CA LEU A 127 -10.98 1.57 -0.52
C LEU A 127 -10.33 1.31 -1.89
N HIS A 128 -9.77 0.11 -2.08
CA HIS A 128 -9.12 -0.27 -3.34
C HIS A 128 -10.13 -0.36 -4.49
N GLU A 129 -11.32 -0.94 -4.26
CA GLU A 129 -12.41 -0.96 -5.25
C GLU A 129 -12.79 0.45 -5.69
N LYS A 130 -12.95 1.37 -4.73
CA LYS A 130 -13.26 2.78 -4.99
C LYS A 130 -12.21 3.50 -5.83
N CYS A 131 -10.95 3.08 -5.76
CA CYS A 131 -9.83 3.62 -6.54
C CYS A 131 -9.54 2.84 -7.83
N GLY A 132 -10.47 2.00 -8.30
CA GLY A 132 -10.37 1.31 -9.57
C GLY A 132 -9.59 0.01 -9.57
N PHE A 133 -9.31 -0.55 -8.41
CA PHE A 133 -8.79 -1.92 -8.29
C PHE A 133 -9.92 -2.93 -8.47
N ARG A 134 -9.62 -4.04 -9.14
CA ARG A 134 -10.53 -5.18 -9.31
C ARG A 134 -10.00 -6.40 -8.57
N LYS A 135 -10.87 -7.26 -8.07
CA LYS A 135 -10.48 -8.57 -7.51
C LYS A 135 -10.04 -9.48 -8.66
N VAL A 136 -8.83 -10.02 -8.56
CA VAL A 136 -8.26 -10.92 -9.58
C VAL A 136 -7.97 -12.31 -9.04
N GLY A 137 -7.96 -12.47 -7.72
CA GLY A 137 -7.72 -13.77 -7.10
C GLY A 137 -8.13 -13.80 -5.64
N TYR A 138 -8.13 -15.01 -5.14
CA TYR A 138 -8.44 -15.33 -3.76
C TYR A 138 -7.54 -16.49 -3.32
N TRP A 139 -6.77 -16.27 -2.26
CA TRP A 139 -5.90 -17.31 -1.73
C TRP A 139 -6.48 -17.82 -0.41
N GLU A 140 -6.88 -19.07 -0.41
CA GLU A 140 -7.40 -19.72 0.77
C GLU A 140 -6.24 -20.05 1.74
N LYS A 141 -6.37 -19.62 3.00
CA LYS A 141 -5.39 -19.85 4.07
C LYS A 141 -3.96 -19.53 3.65
N ALA A 142 -3.78 -18.37 3.04
CA ALA A 142 -2.52 -17.95 2.43
C ALA A 142 -1.42 -17.70 3.46
N GLY A 143 -1.77 -17.21 4.65
CA GLY A 143 -0.82 -16.90 5.71
C GLY A 143 -1.33 -17.28 7.09
N LYS A 144 -0.41 -17.71 7.95
CA LYS A 144 -0.66 -17.98 9.36
C LYS A 144 -0.22 -16.79 10.20
N MET A 145 -1.16 -16.18 10.92
CA MET A 145 -0.87 -15.02 11.76
C MET A 145 -0.02 -15.47 12.97
N PRO A 146 1.18 -14.89 13.19
CA PRO A 146 2.08 -15.40 14.23
C PRO A 146 1.53 -15.32 15.64
N HIS A 147 0.81 -14.24 15.99
CA HIS A 147 0.37 -13.99 17.37
C HIS A 147 -0.82 -14.87 17.83
N ASN A 148 -1.64 -15.37 16.92
CA ASN A 148 -2.82 -16.20 17.25
C ASN A 148 -2.84 -17.56 16.59
N SER A 149 -1.85 -17.85 15.73
CA SER A 149 -1.75 -19.11 14.98
C SER A 149 -2.95 -19.41 14.06
N VAL A 150 -3.76 -18.41 13.72
CA VAL A 150 -4.90 -18.53 12.81
C VAL A 150 -4.45 -18.33 11.35
N TRP A 151 -4.98 -19.15 10.47
CA TRP A 151 -4.79 -19.04 9.02
C TRP A 151 -5.80 -18.07 8.42
N TYR A 152 -5.32 -17.14 7.60
CA TYR A 152 -6.14 -16.12 6.95
C TYR A 152 -6.11 -16.24 5.44
N ASP A 153 -7.27 -15.98 4.82
CA ASP A 153 -7.42 -15.86 3.39
C ASP A 153 -6.95 -14.48 2.93
N VAL A 154 -6.47 -14.39 1.70
CA VAL A 154 -6.03 -13.14 1.08
C VAL A 154 -6.82 -12.88 -0.20
N VAL A 155 -7.37 -11.68 -0.31
CA VAL A 155 -7.95 -11.16 -1.54
C VAL A 155 -6.85 -10.48 -2.33
N VAL A 156 -6.67 -10.88 -3.59
CA VAL A 156 -5.71 -10.28 -4.52
C VAL A 156 -6.44 -9.28 -5.38
N MET A 157 -6.00 -8.04 -5.36
CA MET A 157 -6.57 -6.95 -6.14
C MET A 157 -5.53 -6.34 -7.07
N GLU A 158 -5.98 -5.87 -8.21
CA GLU A 158 -5.12 -5.28 -9.25
C GLU A 158 -5.74 -4.00 -9.81
N ARG A 159 -4.90 -3.00 -10.01
CA ARG A 159 -5.19 -1.86 -10.88
C ARG A 159 -4.21 -1.86 -12.04
N ARG A 160 -4.67 -2.18 -13.24
CA ARG A 160 -3.89 -2.18 -14.49
C ARG A 160 -3.97 -0.80 -15.15
N SER A 161 -2.83 -0.19 -15.46
CA SER A 161 -2.78 1.05 -16.24
C SER A 161 -3.42 0.85 -17.62
N GLN A 162 -4.16 1.85 -18.07
CA GLN A 162 -4.75 1.90 -19.41
C GLN A 162 -3.91 2.72 -20.40
N THR A 163 -2.80 3.32 -19.92
CA THR A 163 -1.93 4.18 -20.70
C THR A 163 -0.50 3.64 -20.83
N ILE A 164 -0.04 2.90 -19.83
CA ILE A 164 1.32 2.33 -19.79
C ILE A 164 1.29 0.84 -20.11
N GLY A 165 2.24 0.38 -20.92
CA GLY A 165 2.39 -1.03 -21.27
C GLY A 165 1.21 -1.58 -22.06
N ILE A 166 0.62 -0.78 -22.94
CA ILE A 166 -0.44 -1.18 -23.86
C ILE A 166 0.16 -1.54 -25.22
N ASN A 167 -0.41 -2.55 -25.87
CA ASN A 167 -0.03 -2.86 -27.24
C ASN A 167 -0.50 -1.75 -28.18
N LYS A 168 0.40 -1.26 -29.02
CA LYS A 168 0.01 -0.39 -30.13
C LYS A 168 -0.80 -1.24 -31.11
N LYS A 169 -1.99 -0.77 -31.46
CA LYS A 169 -2.79 -1.35 -32.57
C LYS A 169 -2.13 -1.08 -33.90
#